data_2de77ea91ac9126dc872d0a5587417e3
#
_entry.id   2de77ea91ac9126dc872d0a5587417e3
#
_cell.length_a   1.000
_cell.length_b   1.000
_cell.length_c   1.000
_cell.angle_alpha   90.00
_cell.angle_beta   90.00
_cell.angle_gamma   90.00
#
_symmetry.space_group_name_H-M   'P 1'
#
loop_
_entity.id
_entity.type
_entity.pdbx_description
1 polymer ?
#
loop_
_entity_poly.entity_id
_entity_poly.type
_entity_poly.pdbx_seq_one_letter_code
_entity_poly.pdbx_strand_id
1 'polypeptide(L)'
;MHKSHRVLAVAVTFSLLYLGGSTAFAGELSEPRDLKDNQCKDVMILSGDDREIAIAFAHGYMMGKKNTTVYVPETLGVATDKFMDYCLDHPTDNALEVFEKFTK
;
A
#
# COMPACT_ATOMS: atom_id res chain seq x y z
N MET A 1 13.06 -13.72 52.95
CA MET A 1 13.46 -14.66 51.94
C MET A 1 12.46 -14.94 50.87
N HIS A 2 11.22 -15.21 51.22
CA HIS A 2 10.29 -15.54 50.17
C HIS A 2 9.81 -14.34 49.38
N LYS A 3 9.87 -13.19 49.96
CA LYS A 3 9.31 -12.00 49.34
C LYS A 3 10.00 -11.55 48.09
N SER A 4 11.28 -11.71 48.06
CA SER A 4 12.03 -11.28 46.89
C SER A 4 11.62 -12.04 45.65
N HIS A 5 11.18 -13.25 45.79
CA HIS A 5 10.81 -14.06 44.67
C HIS A 5 9.57 -13.48 43.98
N ARG A 6 8.66 -12.98 44.74
CA ARG A 6 7.43 -12.44 44.14
C ARG A 6 7.70 -11.22 43.34
N VAL A 7 8.60 -10.41 43.80
CA VAL A 7 8.98 -9.21 43.09
C VAL A 7 9.49 -9.54 41.71
N LEU A 8 10.25 -10.60 41.61
CA LEU A 8 10.79 -11.02 40.34
C LEU A 8 9.71 -11.40 39.37
N ALA A 9 8.67 -12.06 39.85
CA ALA A 9 7.56 -12.42 39.00
C ALA A 9 6.87 -11.22 38.37
N VAL A 10 6.77 -10.16 39.13
CA VAL A 10 6.16 -8.94 38.61
C VAL A 10 6.98 -8.35 37.48
N ALA A 11 8.27 -8.40 37.61
CA ALA A 11 9.13 -7.87 36.55
C ALA A 11 8.94 -8.61 35.25
N VAL A 12 8.75 -9.92 35.33
CA VAL A 12 8.53 -10.72 34.13
C VAL A 12 7.25 -10.29 33.43
N THR A 13 6.24 -9.95 34.19
CA THR A 13 4.97 -9.54 33.62
C THR A 13 5.13 -8.29 32.74
N PHE A 14 5.90 -7.34 33.18
CA PHE A 14 6.14 -6.15 32.40
C PHE A 14 6.79 -6.45 31.05
N SER A 15 7.71 -7.37 31.05
CA SER A 15 8.38 -7.72 29.81
C SER A 15 7.38 -8.24 28.78
N LEU A 16 6.43 -9.01 29.21
CA LEU A 16 5.42 -9.55 28.30
C LEU A 16 4.59 -8.45 27.68
N LEU A 17 4.30 -7.42 28.43
CA LEU A 17 3.50 -6.31 27.90
C LEU A 17 4.23 -5.60 26.76
N TYR A 18 5.52 -5.42 26.90
CA TYR A 18 6.30 -4.79 25.84
C TYR A 18 6.28 -5.62 24.57
N LEU A 19 6.42 -6.90 24.69
CA LEU A 19 6.38 -7.79 23.55
C LEU A 19 5.03 -7.71 22.85
N GLY A 20 3.97 -7.61 23.61
CA GLY A 20 2.64 -7.47 23.04
C GLY A 20 2.53 -6.23 22.18
N GLY A 21 3.09 -5.12 22.63
CA GLY A 21 3.06 -3.89 21.85
C GLY A 21 3.79 -4.02 20.53
N SER A 22 4.94 -4.66 20.54
CA SER A 22 5.71 -4.87 19.32
C SER A 22 4.95 -5.75 18.33
N THR A 23 4.28 -6.76 18.83
CA THR A 23 3.50 -7.66 17.99
C THR A 23 2.36 -6.93 17.30
N ALA A 24 1.67 -6.04 18.02
CA ALA A 24 0.58 -5.27 17.45
C ALA A 24 1.06 -4.39 16.30
N PHE A 25 2.23 -3.78 16.44
CA PHE A 25 2.78 -2.95 15.38
C PHE A 25 3.10 -3.79 14.15
N ALA A 26 3.69 -4.95 14.31
CA ALA A 26 4.01 -5.82 13.19
C ALA A 26 2.75 -6.28 12.48
N GLY A 27 1.63 -6.44 13.20
CA GLY A 27 0.38 -6.88 12.61
C GLY A 27 -0.27 -5.90 11.67
N GLU A 28 0.25 -4.66 11.62
CA GLU A 28 -0.31 -3.65 10.72
C GLU A 28 0.32 -3.68 9.33
N LEU A 29 1.35 -4.49 9.15
CA LEU A 29 1.97 -4.59 7.84
C LEU A 29 1.03 -5.25 6.84
N SER A 30 0.93 -4.65 5.67
CA SER A 30 0.04 -5.14 4.63
C SER A 30 0.61 -6.37 3.94
N GLU A 31 -0.29 -7.21 3.42
CA GLU A 31 0.10 -8.31 2.55
C GLU A 31 0.64 -7.77 1.23
N PRO A 32 1.56 -8.49 0.59
CA PRO A 32 2.00 -8.12 -0.75
C PRO A 32 0.82 -8.07 -1.72
N ARG A 33 0.86 -7.11 -2.62
CA ARG A 33 -0.18 -6.94 -3.64
C ARG A 33 0.47 -7.00 -5.02
N ASP A 34 -0.25 -7.57 -5.96
CA ASP A 34 0.21 -7.63 -7.35
C ASP A 34 -0.70 -6.75 -8.18
N LEU A 35 -0.14 -5.66 -8.69
CA LEU A 35 -0.92 -4.68 -9.45
C LEU A 35 -1.61 -5.29 -10.65
N LYS A 36 -1.02 -6.29 -11.27
CA LYS A 36 -1.58 -6.91 -12.46
C LYS A 36 -2.85 -7.71 -12.15
N ASP A 37 -3.06 -8.08 -10.89
CA ASP A 37 -4.25 -8.82 -10.48
C ASP A 37 -5.34 -7.92 -9.92
N ASN A 38 -5.09 -6.62 -9.79
CA ASN A 38 -6.06 -5.68 -9.24
C ASN A 38 -7.06 -5.23 -10.28
N GLN A 39 -8.31 -5.11 -9.86
CA GLN A 39 -9.34 -4.44 -10.63
C GLN A 39 -9.38 -2.96 -10.26
N CYS A 40 -10.04 -2.17 -11.07
CA CYS A 40 -10.25 -0.74 -10.77
C CYS A 40 -10.75 -0.53 -9.35
N LYS A 41 -11.78 -1.30 -8.94
CA LYS A 41 -12.35 -1.15 -7.61
C LYS A 41 -11.34 -1.40 -6.50
N ASP A 42 -10.39 -2.31 -6.72
CA ASP A 42 -9.41 -2.65 -5.70
C ASP A 42 -8.47 -1.48 -5.41
N VAL A 43 -8.16 -0.68 -6.43
CA VAL A 43 -7.36 0.52 -6.28
C VAL A 43 -8.19 1.65 -5.68
N MET A 44 -9.42 1.80 -6.14
CA MET A 44 -10.28 2.91 -5.73
C MET A 44 -10.72 2.84 -4.27
N ILE A 45 -10.80 1.64 -3.68
CA ILE A 45 -11.21 1.51 -2.28
C ILE A 45 -10.06 1.73 -1.30
N LEU A 46 -8.82 1.85 -1.79
CA LEU A 46 -7.69 2.10 -0.92
C LEU A 46 -7.80 3.47 -0.26
N SER A 47 -7.20 3.61 0.93
CA SER A 47 -7.11 4.90 1.60
C SER A 47 -6.28 5.86 0.74
N GLY A 48 -6.35 7.16 1.05
CA GLY A 48 -5.65 8.16 0.26
C GLY A 48 -4.18 7.85 0.04
N ASP A 49 -3.47 7.58 1.13
CA ASP A 49 -2.03 7.30 1.05
C ASP A 49 -1.74 6.02 0.28
N ASP A 50 -2.47 4.95 0.59
CA ASP A 50 -2.27 3.67 -0.07
C ASP A 50 -2.59 3.76 -1.56
N ARG A 51 -3.62 4.53 -1.91
CA ARG A 51 -3.98 4.72 -3.31
C ARG A 51 -2.89 5.50 -4.04
N GLU A 52 -2.35 6.53 -3.42
CA GLU A 52 -1.28 7.30 -4.02
C GLU A 52 -0.05 6.44 -4.26
N ILE A 53 0.29 5.58 -3.31
CA ILE A 53 1.41 4.67 -3.46
C ILE A 53 1.18 3.71 -4.62
N ALA A 54 -0.01 3.14 -4.72
CA ALA A 54 -0.34 2.22 -5.80
C ALA A 54 -0.24 2.91 -7.17
N ILE A 55 -0.74 4.14 -7.26
CA ILE A 55 -0.69 4.90 -8.51
C ILE A 55 0.73 5.29 -8.86
N ALA A 56 1.53 5.72 -7.88
CA ALA A 56 2.93 6.04 -8.11
C ALA A 56 3.70 4.81 -8.58
N PHE A 57 3.42 3.67 -7.98
CA PHE A 57 4.04 2.41 -8.39
C PHE A 57 3.69 2.08 -9.84
N ALA A 58 2.42 2.27 -10.22
CA ALA A 58 1.97 2.01 -11.58
C ALA A 58 2.67 2.94 -12.58
N HIS A 59 2.81 4.22 -12.24
CA HIS A 59 3.56 5.15 -13.08
C HIS A 59 5.00 4.70 -13.26
N GLY A 60 5.66 4.31 -12.17
CA GLY A 60 7.04 3.84 -12.23
C GLY A 60 7.17 2.60 -13.11
N TYR A 61 6.20 1.70 -13.00
CA TYR A 61 6.17 0.50 -13.82
C TYR A 61 6.07 0.85 -15.31
N MET A 62 5.18 1.78 -15.65
CA MET A 62 5.02 2.21 -17.05
C MET A 62 6.28 2.89 -17.58
N MET A 63 6.92 3.72 -16.76
CA MET A 63 8.17 4.37 -17.15
C MET A 63 9.26 3.34 -17.37
N GLY A 64 9.33 2.32 -16.51
CA GLY A 64 10.29 1.24 -16.66
C GLY A 64 10.09 0.46 -17.94
N LYS A 65 8.85 0.23 -18.33
CA LYS A 65 8.55 -0.44 -19.60
C LYS A 65 9.01 0.38 -20.80
N LYS A 66 8.98 1.70 -20.68
CA LYS A 66 9.47 2.61 -21.71
C LYS A 66 10.97 2.86 -21.62
N ASN A 67 11.61 2.24 -20.66
CA ASN A 67 13.04 2.35 -20.42
C ASN A 67 13.48 3.80 -20.22
N THR A 68 12.71 4.54 -19.43
CA THR A 68 13.01 5.94 -19.11
C THR A 68 12.82 6.21 -17.63
N THR A 69 13.60 7.13 -17.11
CA THR A 69 13.45 7.67 -15.77
C THR A 69 13.01 9.12 -15.79
N VAL A 70 12.78 9.67 -16.98
CA VAL A 70 12.34 11.06 -17.14
C VAL A 70 10.83 11.13 -17.09
N TYR A 71 10.30 12.02 -16.27
CA TYR A 71 8.86 12.17 -16.16
C TYR A 71 8.49 13.65 -16.00
N VAL A 72 7.28 13.98 -16.41
CA VAL A 72 6.71 15.32 -16.25
C VAL A 72 5.54 15.20 -15.29
N PRO A 73 5.62 15.81 -14.10
CA PRO A 73 4.57 15.65 -13.08
C PRO A 73 3.17 15.94 -13.56
N GLU A 74 3.00 16.99 -14.35
CA GLU A 74 1.68 17.38 -14.86
C GLU A 74 1.09 16.31 -15.78
N THR A 75 1.93 15.69 -16.59
CA THR A 75 1.49 14.61 -17.48
C THR A 75 1.03 13.40 -16.67
N LEU A 76 1.78 13.05 -15.63
CA LEU A 76 1.39 11.95 -14.75
C LEU A 76 0.08 12.27 -14.01
N GLY A 77 -0.07 13.52 -13.60
CA GLY A 77 -1.30 13.96 -12.94
C GLY A 77 -2.52 13.82 -13.83
N VAL A 78 -2.41 14.23 -15.10
CA VAL A 78 -3.52 14.08 -16.05
C VAL A 78 -3.86 12.62 -16.27
N ALA A 79 -2.86 11.76 -16.42
CA ALA A 79 -3.10 10.34 -16.60
C ALA A 79 -3.78 9.74 -15.37
N THR A 80 -3.37 10.15 -14.18
CA THR A 80 -3.97 9.71 -12.92
C THR A 80 -5.44 10.10 -12.86
N ASP A 81 -5.77 11.33 -13.19
CA ASP A 81 -7.16 11.79 -13.16
C ASP A 81 -8.03 10.98 -14.13
N LYS A 82 -7.52 10.74 -15.32
CA LYS A 82 -8.26 9.95 -16.32
C LYS A 82 -8.45 8.50 -15.85
N PHE A 83 -7.43 7.93 -15.24
CA PHE A 83 -7.52 6.59 -14.68
C PHE A 83 -8.61 6.52 -13.62
N MET A 84 -8.60 7.47 -12.68
CA MET A 84 -9.56 7.46 -11.59
C MET A 84 -10.98 7.67 -12.09
N ASP A 85 -11.18 8.61 -13.02
CA ASP A 85 -12.50 8.85 -13.58
C ASP A 85 -13.03 7.62 -14.30
N TYR A 86 -12.20 6.97 -15.08
CA TYR A 86 -12.59 5.77 -15.79
C TYR A 86 -12.94 4.65 -14.81
N CYS A 87 -12.14 4.47 -13.79
CA CYS A 87 -12.36 3.39 -12.82
C CYS A 87 -13.65 3.53 -12.03
N LEU A 88 -14.13 4.75 -11.84
CA LEU A 88 -15.41 4.96 -11.16
C LEU A 88 -16.56 4.29 -11.91
N ASP A 89 -16.51 4.32 -13.24
CA ASP A 89 -17.56 3.75 -14.08
C ASP A 89 -17.29 2.31 -14.51
N HIS A 90 -16.05 1.83 -14.29
CA HIS A 90 -15.64 0.51 -14.75
C HIS A 90 -14.91 -0.25 -13.64
N PRO A 91 -15.63 -0.53 -12.53
CA PRO A 91 -14.97 -1.08 -11.33
C PRO A 91 -14.35 -2.46 -11.50
N THR A 92 -14.80 -3.24 -12.47
CA THR A 92 -14.28 -4.60 -12.65
C THR A 92 -13.22 -4.71 -13.73
N ASP A 93 -12.89 -3.62 -14.42
CA ASP A 93 -11.81 -3.64 -15.40
C ASP A 93 -10.47 -3.82 -14.71
N ASN A 94 -9.51 -4.43 -15.41
CA ASN A 94 -8.16 -4.63 -14.87
C ASN A 94 -7.45 -3.28 -14.73
N ALA A 95 -7.00 -2.99 -13.52
CA ALA A 95 -6.43 -1.67 -13.21
C ALA A 95 -5.20 -1.36 -14.05
N LEU A 96 -4.30 -2.33 -14.20
CA LEU A 96 -3.07 -2.10 -14.93
C LEU A 96 -3.32 -1.83 -16.41
N GLU A 97 -4.27 -2.57 -17.01
CA GLU A 97 -4.62 -2.36 -18.41
C GLU A 97 -5.23 -0.99 -18.63
N VAL A 98 -6.09 -0.54 -17.70
CA VAL A 98 -6.67 0.80 -17.77
C VAL A 98 -5.56 1.85 -17.64
N PHE A 99 -4.66 1.64 -16.71
CA PHE A 99 -3.57 2.58 -16.48
C PHE A 99 -2.70 2.70 -17.72
N GLU A 100 -2.37 1.57 -18.33
CA GLU A 100 -1.58 1.55 -19.56
C GLU A 100 -2.25 2.34 -20.68
N LYS A 101 -3.56 2.22 -20.76
CA LYS A 101 -4.35 2.93 -21.78
C LYS A 101 -4.16 4.44 -21.69
N PHE A 102 -4.04 4.99 -20.49
CA PHE A 102 -3.93 6.42 -20.28
C PHE A 102 -2.49 6.92 -20.16
N THR A 103 -1.51 6.04 -20.24
CA THR A 103 -0.09 6.43 -20.10
C THR A 103 0.73 6.16 -21.35
N LYS A 104 0.10 5.85 -22.45
CA LYS A 104 0.77 5.63 -23.73
C LYS A 104 1.35 6.92 -24.30
#